data_5acdb919daf6c5f1a526dfe60b9a49eb
#
_entry.id   5acdb919daf6c5f1a526dfe60b9a49eb
#
_cell.length_a   1.000
_cell.length_b   1.000
_cell.length_c   1.000
_cell.angle_alpha   90.00
_cell.angle_beta   90.00
_cell.angle_gamma   90.00
#
_symmetry.space_group_name_H-M   'P 1'
#
loop_
_entity.id
_entity.type
_entity.pdbx_description
1 polymer ?
#
loop_
_entity_poly.entity_id
_entity_poly.type
_entity_poly.pdbx_seq_one_letter_code
_entity_poly.pdbx_strand_id
1 'polypeptide(L)'
;LDECRIRKWKGYGFSDAHISDAIGGFSTTRELDKPGELTKHRHSLGIHPVFRMVDSCAAEFAAVTPYYYSTYEGGNANEGVDLTPQDKKDGTERIVVVGSGPIRIGQGIEFDYGCVHAVGAIRDMGHEAIIINNNPETVSTDFDTSDRLYFDPLTPESVMEILLRERADGILLQFGGQTAINLALPIEAQLSHLENMGVSMQMVGTSPDAVDEASDRYRFEEFAKKNNLRMPRGTTATDPISVRKAAENIGYPVLIRPSYVLGGRGMEVLTDDKQLEAYMQEAYVAPEKPLLVDEYLGNAIELDVDAVCDGQDVLIGAVMEHLEEAGIHSGDSTCFIPTQNVSPEILDQVEEWTRII
;
A
#
# COMPACT_ATOMS: atom_id res chain seq x y z
N LEU A 1 12.28 -26.60 -13.57
CA LEU A 1 11.44 -27.12 -12.48
C LEU A 1 10.31 -27.94 -13.08
N ASP A 2 10.11 -29.12 -12.52
CA ASP A 2 9.01 -29.99 -12.92
C ASP A 2 7.72 -29.65 -12.15
N GLU A 3 6.58 -30.02 -12.73
CA GLU A 3 5.25 -29.77 -12.18
C GLU A 3 5.10 -30.34 -10.75
N CYS A 4 5.61 -31.54 -10.51
CA CYS A 4 5.46 -32.23 -9.22
C CYS A 4 6.13 -31.45 -8.07
N ARG A 5 7.33 -30.91 -8.30
CA ARG A 5 8.03 -30.11 -7.30
C ARG A 5 7.33 -28.78 -7.04
N ILE A 6 6.87 -28.11 -8.10
CA ILE A 6 6.14 -26.85 -7.94
C ILE A 6 4.89 -27.08 -7.11
N ARG A 7 4.04 -28.07 -7.47
CA ARG A 7 2.84 -28.40 -6.70
C ARG A 7 3.15 -28.70 -5.23
N LYS A 8 4.20 -29.49 -4.98
CA LYS A 8 4.63 -29.84 -3.61
C LYS A 8 5.02 -28.61 -2.80
N TRP A 9 5.82 -27.72 -3.36
CA TRP A 9 6.27 -26.50 -2.64
C TRP A 9 5.14 -25.49 -2.46
N LYS A 10 4.29 -25.33 -3.47
CA LYS A 10 3.08 -24.52 -3.34
C LYS A 10 2.14 -25.07 -2.26
N GLY A 11 1.95 -26.38 -2.19
CA GLY A 11 1.19 -27.05 -1.13
C GLY A 11 1.77 -26.81 0.28
N TYR A 12 3.08 -26.56 0.40
CA TYR A 12 3.70 -26.14 1.67
C TYR A 12 3.56 -24.63 1.98
N GLY A 13 2.93 -23.86 1.10
CA GLY A 13 2.71 -22.42 1.29
C GLY A 13 3.87 -21.52 0.86
N PHE A 14 4.88 -22.05 0.15
CA PHE A 14 5.95 -21.21 -0.39
C PHE A 14 5.43 -20.33 -1.54
N SER A 15 5.71 -19.04 -1.49
CA SER A 15 5.44 -18.13 -2.61
C SER A 15 6.38 -18.41 -3.79
N ASP A 16 6.00 -17.96 -4.98
CA ASP A 16 6.85 -18.08 -6.16
C ASP A 16 8.19 -17.33 -5.95
N ALA A 17 8.17 -16.20 -5.24
CA ALA A 17 9.37 -15.48 -4.86
C ALA A 17 10.30 -16.32 -3.96
N HIS A 18 9.78 -16.94 -2.90
CA HIS A 18 10.56 -17.79 -2.01
C HIS A 18 11.18 -18.98 -2.75
N ILE A 19 10.42 -19.60 -3.64
CA ILE A 19 10.91 -20.73 -4.44
C ILE A 19 12.03 -20.27 -5.38
N SER A 20 11.85 -19.13 -6.04
CA SER A 20 12.84 -18.55 -6.95
C SER A 20 14.15 -18.21 -6.23
N ASP A 21 14.06 -17.60 -5.03
CA ASP A 21 15.22 -17.31 -4.20
C ASP A 21 16.00 -18.57 -3.82
N ALA A 22 15.29 -19.61 -3.41
CA ALA A 22 15.89 -20.83 -2.94
C ALA A 22 16.62 -21.62 -4.04
N ILE A 23 16.16 -21.55 -5.29
CA ILE A 23 16.76 -22.30 -6.41
C ILE A 23 17.80 -21.49 -7.18
N GLY A 24 17.89 -20.16 -6.96
CA GLY A 24 18.93 -19.30 -7.56
C GLY A 24 18.97 -19.26 -9.09
N GLY A 25 17.94 -19.76 -9.76
CA GLY A 25 17.91 -19.93 -11.21
C GLY A 25 16.80 -19.16 -11.92
N PHE A 26 15.80 -18.71 -11.18
CA PHE A 26 14.82 -17.73 -11.66
C PHE A 26 15.21 -16.40 -11.06
N SER A 27 15.33 -15.40 -11.89
CA SER A 27 15.63 -14.05 -11.42
C SER A 27 14.61 -13.68 -10.36
N THR A 28 15.08 -13.55 -9.14
CA THR A 28 14.33 -12.89 -8.07
C THR A 28 14.48 -11.42 -8.32
N THR A 29 13.95 -10.96 -9.41
CA THR A 29 14.08 -9.56 -9.71
C THR A 29 13.32 -8.79 -8.65
N ARG A 30 14.08 -8.05 -7.87
CA ARG A 30 13.67 -6.76 -7.36
C ARG A 30 13.32 -5.78 -8.50
N GLU A 31 13.37 -6.22 -9.75
CA GLU A 31 12.76 -5.58 -10.90
C GLU A 31 11.26 -5.83 -10.80
N LEU A 32 10.59 -4.90 -10.17
CA LEU A 32 9.14 -4.88 -9.92
C LEU A 32 8.30 -4.93 -11.22
N ASP A 33 8.95 -4.91 -12.38
CA ASP A 33 8.34 -4.65 -13.68
C ASP A 33 7.87 -5.88 -14.46
N LYS A 34 8.11 -7.10 -13.92
CA LYS A 34 7.72 -8.32 -14.64
C LYS A 34 7.15 -9.36 -13.68
N PRO A 35 6.06 -10.07 -14.05
CA PRO A 35 5.65 -11.26 -13.32
C PRO A 35 6.84 -12.22 -13.28
N GLY A 36 7.14 -12.76 -12.10
CA GLY A 36 8.26 -13.66 -11.92
C GLY A 36 8.21 -14.80 -12.94
N GLU A 37 9.35 -15.18 -13.49
CA GLU A 37 9.44 -16.29 -14.49
C GLU A 37 8.79 -17.57 -13.96
N LEU A 38 8.91 -17.82 -12.65
CA LEU A 38 8.29 -18.98 -12.03
C LEU A 38 6.75 -18.89 -12.07
N THR A 39 6.16 -17.72 -11.85
CA THR A 39 4.70 -17.53 -11.93
C THR A 39 4.19 -17.85 -13.34
N LYS A 40 4.85 -17.33 -14.38
CA LYS A 40 4.52 -17.63 -15.77
C LYS A 40 4.65 -19.12 -16.08
N HIS A 41 5.75 -19.72 -15.64
CA HIS A 41 5.98 -21.14 -15.82
C HIS A 41 4.91 -21.98 -15.11
N ARG A 42 4.57 -21.63 -13.87
CA ARG A 42 3.49 -22.28 -13.11
C ARG A 42 2.14 -22.17 -13.83
N HIS A 43 1.79 -20.99 -14.32
CA HIS A 43 0.56 -20.79 -15.10
C HIS A 43 0.55 -21.61 -16.39
N SER A 44 1.69 -21.72 -17.10
CA SER A 44 1.80 -22.55 -18.30
C SER A 44 1.59 -24.04 -18.05
N LEU A 45 1.80 -24.49 -16.80
CA LEU A 45 1.52 -25.85 -16.34
C LEU A 45 0.09 -26.02 -15.80
N GLY A 46 -0.75 -24.98 -15.83
CA GLY A 46 -2.09 -25.01 -15.26
C GLY A 46 -2.11 -25.18 -13.73
N ILE A 47 -1.08 -24.71 -13.06
CA ILE A 47 -1.00 -24.76 -11.60
C ILE A 47 -1.50 -23.43 -11.03
N HIS A 48 -2.71 -23.43 -10.55
CA HIS A 48 -3.38 -22.32 -9.87
C HIS A 48 -3.83 -22.75 -8.48
N PRO A 49 -4.00 -21.81 -7.54
CA PRO A 49 -4.65 -22.14 -6.28
C PRO A 49 -6.13 -22.48 -6.52
N VAL A 50 -6.69 -23.24 -5.61
CA VAL A 50 -8.14 -23.39 -5.46
C VAL A 50 -8.60 -22.48 -4.34
N PHE A 51 -9.82 -21.92 -4.46
CA PHE A 51 -10.39 -21.04 -3.47
C PHE A 51 -11.49 -21.78 -2.70
N ARG A 52 -11.42 -21.70 -1.38
CA ARG A 52 -12.35 -22.38 -0.50
C ARG A 52 -13.07 -21.36 0.38
N MET A 53 -14.32 -21.65 0.69
CA MET A 53 -15.09 -20.88 1.67
C MET A 53 -14.64 -21.23 3.08
N VAL A 54 -14.51 -20.23 3.92
CA VAL A 54 -14.20 -20.43 5.34
C VAL A 54 -15.42 -21.05 6.03
N ASP A 55 -15.23 -22.20 6.67
CA ASP A 55 -16.23 -22.80 7.52
C ASP A 55 -16.24 -22.13 8.91
N SER A 56 -17.17 -21.19 9.12
CA SER A 56 -17.33 -20.49 10.38
C SER A 56 -18.15 -21.27 11.42
N CYS A 57 -18.64 -22.45 11.07
CA CYS A 57 -19.51 -23.28 11.92
C CYS A 57 -18.85 -24.57 12.39
N ALA A 58 -17.53 -24.73 12.21
CA ALA A 58 -16.77 -25.92 12.63
C ALA A 58 -17.40 -27.25 12.17
N ALA A 59 -17.96 -27.30 10.98
CA ALA A 59 -18.68 -28.42 10.38
C ALA A 59 -19.95 -28.89 11.14
N GLU A 60 -20.41 -28.14 12.13
CA GLU A 60 -21.68 -28.46 12.83
C GLU A 60 -22.87 -28.15 11.94
N PHE A 61 -22.80 -27.11 11.09
CA PHE A 61 -23.83 -26.73 10.14
C PHE A 61 -23.13 -26.35 8.81
N ALA A 62 -23.88 -26.39 7.71
CA ALA A 62 -23.43 -25.87 6.44
C ALA A 62 -23.23 -24.34 6.55
N ALA A 63 -21.98 -23.91 6.57
CA ALA A 63 -21.64 -22.48 6.56
C ALA A 63 -21.87 -21.90 5.16
N VAL A 64 -22.50 -20.72 5.09
CA VAL A 64 -22.57 -19.89 3.89
C VAL A 64 -22.02 -18.53 4.27
N THR A 65 -20.75 -18.29 3.96
CA THR A 65 -20.06 -17.05 4.31
C THR A 65 -19.47 -16.40 3.05
N PRO A 66 -19.30 -15.09 3.03
CA PRO A 66 -18.59 -14.42 1.93
C PRO A 66 -17.06 -14.56 2.03
N TYR A 67 -16.55 -15.38 2.94
CA TYR A 67 -15.15 -15.52 3.30
C TYR A 67 -14.47 -16.63 2.52
N TYR A 68 -13.38 -16.30 1.84
CA TYR A 68 -12.61 -17.21 1.02
C TYR A 68 -11.13 -17.14 1.37
N TYR A 69 -10.42 -18.22 1.08
CA TYR A 69 -8.96 -18.29 1.13
C TYR A 69 -8.45 -19.16 0.00
N SER A 70 -7.22 -18.94 -0.41
CA SER A 70 -6.56 -19.76 -1.44
C SER A 70 -5.73 -20.89 -0.83
N THR A 71 -5.64 -22.01 -1.54
CA THR A 71 -4.78 -23.13 -1.19
C THR A 71 -4.33 -23.86 -2.44
N TYR A 72 -3.11 -24.45 -2.39
CA TYR A 72 -2.60 -25.34 -3.43
C TYR A 72 -2.72 -26.82 -3.07
N GLU A 73 -3.32 -27.13 -1.94
CA GLU A 73 -3.60 -28.52 -1.60
C GLU A 73 -4.72 -29.05 -2.50
N GLY A 74 -4.37 -30.04 -3.32
CA GLY A 74 -5.33 -30.83 -4.08
C GLY A 74 -6.13 -31.70 -3.13
N GLY A 75 -7.18 -31.17 -2.53
CA GLY A 75 -8.17 -31.99 -1.87
C GLY A 75 -8.88 -32.86 -2.90
N ASN A 76 -9.24 -34.09 -2.53
CA ASN A 76 -10.22 -34.88 -3.26
C ASN A 76 -11.44 -34.02 -3.51
N ALA A 77 -12.09 -34.17 -4.65
CA ALA A 77 -13.23 -33.38 -5.11
C ALA A 77 -14.43 -33.27 -4.10
N ASN A 78 -14.32 -33.89 -2.94
CA ASN A 78 -15.31 -33.91 -1.88
C ASN A 78 -15.01 -32.98 -0.69
N GLU A 79 -13.84 -32.33 -0.65
CA GLU A 79 -13.45 -31.45 0.46
C GLU A 79 -13.36 -29.99 0.02
N GLY A 80 -14.47 -29.31 -0.02
CA GLY A 80 -14.54 -27.88 -0.28
C GLY A 80 -14.81 -27.57 -1.76
N VAL A 81 -15.92 -26.97 -1.98
CA VAL A 81 -16.39 -26.52 -3.29
C VAL A 81 -15.42 -25.46 -3.79
N ASP A 82 -14.74 -25.74 -4.91
CA ASP A 82 -14.13 -24.69 -5.72
C ASP A 82 -15.31 -23.84 -6.23
N LEU A 83 -15.62 -22.78 -5.51
CA LEU A 83 -16.77 -21.93 -5.83
C LEU A 83 -16.41 -21.13 -7.08
N THR A 84 -16.87 -21.64 -8.22
CA THR A 84 -16.78 -20.86 -9.46
C THR A 84 -17.51 -19.54 -9.24
N PRO A 85 -16.89 -18.39 -9.50
CA PRO A 85 -17.58 -17.11 -9.38
C PRO A 85 -18.86 -17.17 -10.22
N GLN A 86 -19.95 -16.70 -9.64
CA GLN A 86 -21.20 -16.57 -10.38
C GLN A 86 -20.98 -15.66 -11.59
N ASP A 87 -21.71 -15.90 -12.65
CA ASP A 87 -21.68 -14.99 -13.80
C ASP A 87 -22.06 -13.58 -13.35
N LYS A 88 -21.37 -12.58 -13.90
CA LYS A 88 -21.68 -11.18 -13.62
C LYS A 88 -23.11 -10.88 -14.07
N LYS A 89 -23.82 -10.08 -13.29
CA LYS A 89 -25.09 -9.51 -13.75
C LYS A 89 -24.80 -8.50 -14.86
N ASP A 90 -25.69 -8.41 -15.84
CA ASP A 90 -25.57 -7.44 -16.92
C ASP A 90 -25.42 -6.01 -16.37
N GLY A 91 -24.41 -5.28 -16.84
CA GLY A 91 -24.12 -3.91 -16.41
C GLY A 91 -23.43 -3.78 -15.06
N THR A 92 -23.03 -4.90 -14.42
CA THR A 92 -22.31 -4.90 -13.14
C THR A 92 -20.82 -5.12 -13.36
N GLU A 93 -19.98 -4.30 -12.72
CA GLU A 93 -18.54 -4.49 -12.66
C GLU A 93 -18.13 -5.13 -11.33
N ARG A 94 -17.00 -5.80 -11.31
CA ARG A 94 -16.35 -6.35 -10.12
C ARG A 94 -15.12 -5.54 -9.80
N ILE A 95 -15.18 -4.84 -8.69
CA ILE A 95 -14.07 -3.98 -8.22
C ILE A 95 -13.46 -4.62 -6.99
N VAL A 96 -12.15 -4.88 -7.07
CA VAL A 96 -11.37 -5.42 -5.96
C VAL A 96 -10.75 -4.27 -5.16
N VAL A 97 -11.02 -4.22 -3.87
CA VAL A 97 -10.40 -3.29 -2.92
C VAL A 97 -9.36 -4.04 -2.10
N VAL A 98 -8.13 -3.57 -2.09
CA VAL A 98 -7.06 -4.19 -1.30
C VAL A 98 -6.94 -3.47 0.04
N GLY A 99 -7.12 -4.23 1.11
CA GLY A 99 -7.02 -3.74 2.49
C GLY A 99 -5.58 -3.51 2.94
N SER A 100 -5.45 -3.01 4.17
CA SER A 100 -4.15 -2.63 4.75
C SER A 100 -3.34 -3.80 5.32
N GLY A 101 -3.98 -4.95 5.52
CA GLY A 101 -3.42 -5.99 6.37
C GLY A 101 -3.41 -5.59 7.86
N PRO A 102 -2.58 -6.22 8.68
CA PRO A 102 -2.38 -5.80 10.06
C PRO A 102 -1.86 -4.38 10.14
N ILE A 103 -2.49 -3.56 10.99
CA ILE A 103 -2.08 -2.17 11.21
C ILE A 103 -0.68 -2.16 11.83
N ARG A 104 0.19 -1.35 11.28
CA ARG A 104 1.59 -1.20 11.71
C ARG A 104 1.73 -0.01 12.64
N ILE A 105 2.80 0.02 13.43
CA ILE A 105 3.19 1.21 14.21
C ILE A 105 3.33 2.40 13.25
N GLY A 106 2.70 3.52 13.57
CA GLY A 106 2.65 4.72 12.72
C GLY A 106 1.54 4.69 11.67
N GLN A 107 0.58 3.76 11.75
CA GLN A 107 -0.65 3.72 10.98
C GLN A 107 -1.85 3.68 11.92
N GLY A 108 -2.97 4.22 11.49
CA GLY A 108 -4.23 4.19 12.21
C GLY A 108 -5.31 3.40 11.48
N ILE A 109 -6.51 3.43 12.04
CA ILE A 109 -7.68 2.73 11.50
C ILE A 109 -8.20 3.34 10.18
N GLU A 110 -7.74 4.54 9.81
CA GLU A 110 -8.12 5.25 8.58
C GLU A 110 -7.93 4.39 7.33
N PHE A 111 -6.89 3.54 7.28
CA PHE A 111 -6.64 2.68 6.12
C PHE A 111 -7.65 1.53 6.00
N ASP A 112 -8.25 1.10 7.10
CA ASP A 112 -9.36 0.15 7.05
C ASP A 112 -10.68 0.86 6.78
N TYR A 113 -10.92 1.98 7.44
CA TYR A 113 -12.13 2.77 7.30
C TYR A 113 -12.32 3.31 5.87
N GLY A 114 -11.25 3.77 5.24
CA GLY A 114 -11.25 4.16 3.82
C GLY A 114 -11.66 3.01 2.90
N CYS A 115 -11.19 1.79 3.16
CA CYS A 115 -11.61 0.61 2.41
C CYS A 115 -13.10 0.31 2.57
N VAL A 116 -13.65 0.43 3.79
CA VAL A 116 -15.10 0.22 4.07
C VAL A 116 -15.94 1.22 3.26
N HIS A 117 -15.58 2.49 3.28
CA HIS A 117 -16.29 3.52 2.50
C HIS A 117 -16.18 3.34 1.00
N ALA A 118 -15.01 2.93 0.49
CA ALA A 118 -14.83 2.61 -0.92
C ALA A 118 -15.75 1.46 -1.35
N VAL A 119 -15.81 0.41 -0.56
CA VAL A 119 -16.72 -0.73 -0.79
C VAL A 119 -18.17 -0.29 -0.77
N GLY A 120 -18.58 0.54 0.22
CA GLY A 120 -19.91 1.11 0.28
C GLY A 120 -20.27 1.88 -0.99
N ALA A 121 -19.39 2.77 -1.45
CA ALA A 121 -19.59 3.55 -2.66
C ALA A 121 -19.72 2.65 -3.92
N ILE A 122 -18.89 1.62 -4.05
CA ILE A 122 -18.96 0.67 -5.16
C ILE A 122 -20.31 -0.04 -5.19
N ARG A 123 -20.78 -0.53 -4.01
CA ARG A 123 -22.07 -1.21 -3.89
C ARG A 123 -23.25 -0.27 -4.15
N ASP A 124 -23.18 0.96 -3.67
CA ASP A 124 -24.20 2.00 -3.92
C ASP A 124 -24.33 2.36 -5.41
N MET A 125 -23.25 2.23 -6.16
CA MET A 125 -23.25 2.37 -7.62
C MET A 125 -23.81 1.13 -8.35
N GLY A 126 -24.12 0.05 -7.64
CA GLY A 126 -24.69 -1.17 -8.21
C GLY A 126 -23.64 -2.16 -8.73
N HIS A 127 -22.38 -2.01 -8.35
CA HIS A 127 -21.29 -2.91 -8.68
C HIS A 127 -21.02 -3.94 -7.56
N GLU A 128 -20.29 -5.01 -7.87
CA GLU A 128 -19.84 -6.00 -6.87
C GLU A 128 -18.49 -5.53 -6.28
N ALA A 129 -18.45 -5.42 -4.94
CA ALA A 129 -17.25 -5.06 -4.21
C ALA A 129 -16.61 -6.28 -3.55
N ILE A 130 -15.34 -6.50 -3.85
CA ILE A 130 -14.55 -7.63 -3.36
C ILE A 130 -13.40 -7.08 -2.53
N ILE A 131 -13.18 -7.61 -1.32
CA ILE A 131 -12.04 -7.23 -0.49
C ILE A 131 -10.99 -8.34 -0.50
N ILE A 132 -9.72 -7.94 -0.55
CA ILE A 132 -8.58 -8.79 -0.21
C ILE A 132 -7.94 -8.20 1.04
N ASN A 133 -7.92 -8.96 2.14
CA ASN A 133 -7.27 -8.53 3.37
C ASN A 133 -6.79 -9.76 4.16
N ASN A 134 -5.65 -9.67 4.82
CA ASN A 134 -5.12 -10.71 5.69
C ASN A 134 -5.20 -10.35 7.18
N ASN A 135 -5.94 -9.30 7.53
CA ASN A 135 -6.29 -8.97 8.91
C ASN A 135 -7.73 -9.42 9.19
N PRO A 136 -7.96 -10.45 10.02
CA PRO A 136 -9.32 -10.94 10.29
C PRO A 136 -10.08 -10.12 11.34
N GLU A 137 -9.41 -9.18 12.01
CA GLU A 137 -9.93 -8.43 13.16
C GLU A 137 -10.08 -6.94 12.80
N THR A 138 -10.85 -6.64 11.75
CA THR A 138 -11.07 -5.26 11.33
C THR A 138 -12.41 -5.11 10.61
N VAL A 139 -12.96 -3.88 10.55
CA VAL A 139 -14.29 -3.60 10.01
C VAL A 139 -14.41 -3.96 8.53
N SER A 140 -13.37 -3.77 7.73
CA SER A 140 -13.41 -4.14 6.31
C SER A 140 -13.60 -5.64 6.09
N THR A 141 -13.29 -6.45 7.09
CA THR A 141 -13.44 -7.92 7.05
C THR A 141 -14.70 -8.44 7.72
N ASP A 142 -15.62 -7.57 8.14
CA ASP A 142 -16.93 -7.97 8.62
C ASP A 142 -17.77 -8.56 7.48
N PHE A 143 -18.64 -9.54 7.84
CA PHE A 143 -19.33 -10.39 6.86
C PHE A 143 -20.31 -9.64 5.95
N ASP A 144 -20.77 -8.47 6.34
CA ASP A 144 -21.75 -7.64 5.62
C ASP A 144 -21.10 -6.45 4.87
N THR A 145 -19.78 -6.25 5.03
CA THR A 145 -19.08 -5.13 4.42
C THR A 145 -18.98 -5.30 2.90
N SER A 146 -18.52 -6.43 2.41
CA SER A 146 -18.32 -6.68 0.98
C SER A 146 -19.15 -7.86 0.47
N ASP A 147 -19.27 -7.98 -0.85
CA ASP A 147 -19.94 -9.13 -1.47
C ASP A 147 -19.10 -10.41 -1.35
N ARG A 148 -17.76 -10.26 -1.39
CA ARG A 148 -16.79 -11.35 -1.15
C ARG A 148 -15.53 -10.81 -0.51
N LEU A 149 -14.96 -11.61 0.40
CA LEU A 149 -13.71 -11.32 1.10
C LEU A 149 -12.74 -12.47 0.96
N TYR A 150 -11.52 -12.16 0.54
CA TYR A 150 -10.41 -13.10 0.45
C TYR A 150 -9.40 -12.85 1.57
N PHE A 151 -9.23 -13.84 2.44
CA PHE A 151 -8.18 -13.87 3.46
C PHE A 151 -6.90 -14.44 2.87
N ASP A 152 -6.20 -13.63 2.11
CA ASP A 152 -4.97 -14.03 1.41
C ASP A 152 -3.84 -13.04 1.66
N PRO A 153 -2.59 -13.46 1.53
CA PRO A 153 -1.45 -12.55 1.63
C PRO A 153 -1.55 -11.40 0.64
N LEU A 154 -1.23 -10.19 1.09
CA LEU A 154 -1.21 -8.99 0.25
C LEU A 154 0.10 -8.95 -0.55
N THR A 155 0.25 -9.89 -1.47
CA THR A 155 1.39 -10.04 -2.38
C THR A 155 0.91 -9.95 -3.83
N PRO A 156 1.75 -9.53 -4.78
CA PRO A 156 1.38 -9.50 -6.19
C PRO A 156 0.85 -10.85 -6.68
N GLU A 157 1.48 -11.95 -6.28
CA GLU A 157 1.08 -13.31 -6.64
C GLU A 157 -0.36 -13.61 -6.21
N SER A 158 -0.66 -13.45 -4.92
CA SER A 158 -1.99 -13.78 -4.37
C SER A 158 -3.08 -12.87 -4.96
N VAL A 159 -2.80 -11.57 -5.06
CA VAL A 159 -3.75 -10.61 -5.63
C VAL A 159 -4.05 -10.95 -7.08
N MET A 160 -3.04 -11.28 -7.89
CA MET A 160 -3.21 -11.68 -9.28
C MET A 160 -4.11 -12.90 -9.45
N GLU A 161 -3.95 -13.93 -8.60
CA GLU A 161 -4.79 -15.13 -8.66
C GLU A 161 -6.26 -14.82 -8.35
N ILE A 162 -6.51 -13.90 -7.41
CA ILE A 162 -7.87 -13.46 -7.08
C ILE A 162 -8.47 -12.64 -8.22
N LEU A 163 -7.69 -11.73 -8.82
CA LEU A 163 -8.14 -10.96 -9.98
C LEU A 163 -8.53 -11.86 -11.16
N LEU A 164 -7.72 -12.88 -11.43
CA LEU A 164 -8.02 -13.89 -12.44
C LEU A 164 -9.29 -14.67 -12.10
N ARG A 165 -9.40 -15.13 -10.85
CA ARG A 165 -10.52 -15.91 -10.34
C ARG A 165 -11.84 -15.15 -10.46
N GLU A 166 -11.85 -13.90 -10.04
CA GLU A 166 -13.04 -13.06 -10.03
C GLU A 166 -13.34 -12.46 -11.40
N ARG A 167 -12.43 -12.54 -12.35
CA ARG A 167 -12.52 -11.79 -13.63
C ARG A 167 -12.81 -10.33 -13.34
N ALA A 168 -11.99 -9.74 -12.48
CA ALA A 168 -12.17 -8.38 -12.00
C ALA A 168 -12.12 -7.36 -13.13
N ASP A 169 -12.95 -6.32 -13.06
CA ASP A 169 -12.94 -5.19 -14.00
C ASP A 169 -12.06 -4.06 -13.50
N GLY A 170 -11.86 -3.98 -12.18
CA GLY A 170 -11.02 -2.96 -11.57
C GLY A 170 -10.38 -3.38 -10.25
N ILE A 171 -9.28 -2.72 -9.91
CA ILE A 171 -8.62 -2.84 -8.61
C ILE A 171 -8.36 -1.46 -8.02
N LEU A 172 -8.62 -1.30 -6.73
CA LEU A 172 -8.45 -0.08 -5.95
C LEU A 172 -7.46 -0.34 -4.82
N LEU A 173 -6.34 0.38 -4.80
CA LEU A 173 -5.21 0.17 -3.88
C LEU A 173 -4.99 1.30 -2.90
N GLN A 174 -5.45 2.52 -3.21
CA GLN A 174 -5.06 3.73 -2.50
C GLN A 174 -5.50 3.80 -1.03
N PHE A 175 -6.55 3.08 -0.64
CA PHE A 175 -7.08 3.12 0.73
C PHE A 175 -6.43 2.12 1.69
N GLY A 176 -5.71 1.12 1.18
CA GLY A 176 -5.09 0.07 2.01
C GLY A 176 -3.70 0.43 2.57
N GLY A 177 -3.37 1.72 2.63
CA GLY A 177 -2.08 2.21 3.13
C GLY A 177 -0.88 1.66 2.37
N GLN A 178 0.30 1.76 2.97
CA GLN A 178 1.56 1.41 2.30
C GLN A 178 1.61 -0.03 1.79
N THR A 179 0.94 -0.97 2.48
CA THR A 179 0.92 -2.38 2.06
C THR A 179 0.23 -2.55 0.71
N ALA A 180 -0.93 -1.93 0.52
CA ALA A 180 -1.67 -1.99 -0.74
C ALA A 180 -1.01 -1.11 -1.83
N ILE A 181 -0.57 0.09 -1.48
CA ILE A 181 0.10 1.02 -2.40
C ILE A 181 1.34 0.40 -3.03
N ASN A 182 2.13 -0.35 -2.25
CA ASN A 182 3.32 -1.04 -2.77
C ASN A 182 2.99 -2.12 -3.83
N LEU A 183 1.74 -2.50 -3.99
CA LEU A 183 1.30 -3.42 -5.05
C LEU A 183 1.01 -2.70 -6.39
N ALA A 184 0.93 -1.37 -6.41
CA ALA A 184 0.49 -0.63 -7.59
C ALA A 184 1.36 -0.92 -8.82
N LEU A 185 2.65 -0.62 -8.78
CA LEU A 185 3.57 -0.90 -9.88
C LEU A 185 3.70 -2.41 -10.20
N PRO A 186 3.84 -3.33 -9.20
CA PRO A 186 3.85 -4.77 -9.49
C PRO A 186 2.59 -5.29 -10.18
N ILE A 187 1.41 -4.78 -9.86
CA ILE A 187 0.16 -5.19 -10.52
C ILE A 187 0.06 -4.56 -11.92
N GLU A 188 0.38 -3.27 -12.06
CA GLU A 188 0.39 -2.59 -13.35
C GLU A 188 1.27 -3.33 -14.37
N ALA A 189 2.48 -3.73 -13.95
CA ALA A 189 3.40 -4.49 -14.80
C ALA A 189 2.86 -5.86 -15.25
N GLN A 190 1.78 -6.33 -14.62
CA GLN A 190 1.15 -7.62 -14.91
C GLN A 190 -0.18 -7.51 -15.67
N LEU A 191 -0.68 -6.30 -15.94
CA LEU A 191 -1.96 -6.11 -16.64
C LEU A 191 -1.99 -6.83 -18.00
N SER A 192 -0.92 -6.73 -18.78
CA SER A 192 -0.83 -7.44 -20.07
C SER A 192 -0.84 -8.97 -19.93
N HIS A 193 -0.33 -9.50 -18.82
CA HIS A 193 -0.39 -10.94 -18.53
C HIS A 193 -1.83 -11.35 -18.16
N LEU A 194 -2.54 -10.58 -17.36
CA LEU A 194 -3.95 -10.77 -17.05
C LEU A 194 -4.80 -10.76 -18.32
N GLU A 195 -4.57 -9.79 -19.20
CA GLU A 195 -5.28 -9.67 -20.47
C GLU A 195 -5.07 -10.90 -21.37
N ASN A 196 -3.85 -11.41 -21.46
CA ASN A 196 -3.53 -12.65 -22.17
C ASN A 196 -4.23 -13.89 -21.57
N MET A 197 -4.58 -13.84 -20.28
CA MET A 197 -5.37 -14.86 -19.59
C MET A 197 -6.88 -14.60 -19.63
N GLY A 198 -7.32 -13.59 -20.37
CA GLY A 198 -8.74 -13.27 -20.60
C GLY A 198 -9.37 -12.37 -19.55
N VAL A 199 -8.57 -11.67 -18.74
CA VAL A 199 -9.05 -10.67 -17.77
C VAL A 199 -8.54 -9.29 -18.15
N SER A 200 -9.45 -8.45 -18.66
CA SER A 200 -9.16 -7.03 -18.92
C SER A 200 -9.69 -6.20 -17.77
N MET A 201 -8.78 -5.52 -17.07
CA MET A 201 -9.11 -4.73 -15.89
C MET A 201 -8.40 -3.39 -15.88
N GLN A 202 -8.88 -2.48 -15.04
CA GLN A 202 -8.31 -1.15 -14.86
C GLN A 202 -7.80 -0.96 -13.42
N MET A 203 -6.74 -0.15 -13.29
CA MET A 203 -6.37 0.42 -12.00
C MET A 203 -7.32 1.59 -11.73
N VAL A 204 -8.15 1.44 -10.68
CA VAL A 204 -9.15 2.45 -10.32
C VAL A 204 -8.57 3.38 -9.25
N GLY A 205 -8.90 4.66 -9.32
CA GLY A 205 -8.41 5.68 -8.40
C GLY A 205 -7.10 6.31 -8.86
N THR A 206 -6.19 6.57 -7.92
CA THR A 206 -4.89 7.20 -8.21
C THR A 206 -4.03 6.30 -9.10
N SER A 207 -3.48 6.85 -10.18
CA SER A 207 -2.63 6.08 -11.10
C SER A 207 -1.36 5.59 -10.42
N PRO A 208 -0.80 4.42 -10.81
CA PRO A 208 0.44 3.91 -10.24
C PRO A 208 1.62 4.88 -10.38
N ASP A 209 1.71 5.61 -11.48
CA ASP A 209 2.75 6.62 -11.70
C ASP A 209 2.63 7.80 -10.74
N ALA A 210 1.41 8.30 -10.47
CA ALA A 210 1.16 9.36 -9.49
C ALA A 210 1.44 8.88 -8.06
N VAL A 211 1.09 7.61 -7.74
CA VAL A 211 1.43 6.98 -6.47
C VAL A 211 2.95 6.92 -6.27
N ASP A 212 3.69 6.52 -7.30
CA ASP A 212 5.16 6.46 -7.27
C ASP A 212 5.77 7.87 -7.16
N GLU A 213 5.27 8.84 -7.93
CA GLU A 213 5.71 10.24 -7.86
C GLU A 213 5.52 10.85 -6.45
N ALA A 214 4.38 10.57 -5.81
CA ALA A 214 4.10 11.03 -4.46
C ALA A 214 4.93 10.29 -3.39
N SER A 215 5.29 9.03 -3.64
CA SER A 215 5.99 8.16 -2.68
C SER A 215 7.52 8.26 -2.80
N ASP A 216 8.05 8.48 -3.99
CA ASP A 216 9.46 8.66 -4.24
C ASP A 216 9.89 10.09 -3.93
N ARG A 217 10.81 10.24 -2.95
CA ARG A 217 11.26 11.56 -2.51
C ARG A 217 11.84 12.41 -3.64
N TYR A 218 12.66 11.81 -4.50
CA TYR A 218 13.33 12.56 -5.57
C TYR A 218 12.31 13.05 -6.60
N ARG A 219 11.38 12.17 -7.01
CA ARG A 219 10.30 12.52 -7.93
C ARG A 219 9.42 13.62 -7.34
N PHE A 220 9.05 13.50 -6.07
CA PHE A 220 8.23 14.51 -5.40
C PHE A 220 8.94 15.84 -5.23
N GLU A 221 10.25 15.85 -4.92
CA GLU A 221 11.05 17.09 -4.90
C GLU A 221 11.08 17.78 -6.25
N GLU A 222 11.24 17.05 -7.35
CA GLU A 222 11.20 17.63 -8.71
C GLU A 222 9.81 18.16 -9.06
N PHE A 223 8.75 17.43 -8.70
CA PHE A 223 7.37 17.88 -8.83
C PHE A 223 7.14 19.20 -8.05
N ALA A 224 7.54 19.23 -6.78
CA ALA A 224 7.39 20.42 -5.93
C ALA A 224 8.15 21.63 -6.50
N LYS A 225 9.39 21.46 -6.93
CA LYS A 225 10.19 22.53 -7.59
C LYS A 225 9.52 23.05 -8.85
N LYS A 226 9.05 22.13 -9.71
CA LYS A 226 8.37 22.50 -10.97
C LYS A 226 7.12 23.33 -10.73
N ASN A 227 6.40 23.06 -9.65
CA ASN A 227 5.15 23.71 -9.30
C ASN A 227 5.31 24.83 -8.26
N ASN A 228 6.54 25.21 -7.91
CA ASN A 228 6.86 26.23 -6.90
C ASN A 228 6.28 25.94 -5.50
N LEU A 229 6.10 24.68 -5.15
CA LEU A 229 5.71 24.27 -3.81
C LEU A 229 6.92 24.39 -2.88
N ARG A 230 6.70 24.93 -1.68
CA ARG A 230 7.77 25.02 -0.68
C ARG A 230 7.95 23.71 0.03
N MET A 231 9.21 23.30 0.18
CA MET A 231 9.60 22.14 0.98
C MET A 231 10.70 22.54 1.96
N PRO A 232 10.80 21.86 3.12
CA PRO A 232 11.99 21.98 3.98
C PRO A 232 13.23 21.62 3.18
N ARG A 233 14.34 22.32 3.45
CA ARG A 233 15.63 21.95 2.83
C ARG A 233 16.05 20.58 3.35
N GLY A 234 16.43 19.69 2.48
CA GLY A 234 16.83 18.36 2.88
C GLY A 234 17.59 17.64 1.78
N THR A 235 18.24 16.54 2.16
CA THR A 235 18.95 15.69 1.21
C THR A 235 19.08 14.27 1.72
N THR A 236 19.30 13.34 0.79
CA THR A 236 19.59 11.94 1.10
C THR A 236 21.08 11.73 1.17
N ALA A 237 21.56 11.09 2.22
CA ALA A 237 22.96 10.79 2.44
C ALA A 237 23.19 9.28 2.55
N THR A 238 24.17 8.76 1.80
CA THR A 238 24.45 7.32 1.68
C THR A 238 25.73 6.88 2.39
N ASP A 239 26.43 7.81 3.00
CA ASP A 239 27.67 7.57 3.76
C ASP A 239 27.85 8.63 4.86
N PRO A 240 28.71 8.38 5.89
CA PRO A 240 28.91 9.31 7.00
C PRO A 240 29.44 10.68 6.60
N ILE A 241 30.19 10.79 5.54
CA ILE A 241 30.76 12.07 5.07
C ILE A 241 29.65 12.92 4.45
N SER A 242 28.80 12.31 3.65
CA SER A 242 27.66 12.99 3.02
C SER A 242 26.63 13.45 4.06
N VAL A 243 26.39 12.68 5.14
CA VAL A 243 25.52 13.10 6.26
C VAL A 243 26.06 14.38 6.92
N ARG A 244 27.35 14.40 7.23
CA ARG A 244 27.98 15.56 7.88
C ARG A 244 27.92 16.80 6.98
N LYS A 245 28.26 16.64 5.71
CA LYS A 245 28.17 17.72 4.72
C LYS A 245 26.75 18.23 4.52
N ALA A 246 25.76 17.35 4.58
CA ALA A 246 24.35 17.71 4.51
C ALA A 246 23.95 18.59 5.72
N ALA A 247 24.30 18.17 6.94
CA ALA A 247 24.01 18.94 8.16
C ALA A 247 24.69 20.31 8.15
N GLU A 248 25.96 20.39 7.73
CA GLU A 248 26.69 21.67 7.58
C GLU A 248 26.01 22.62 6.58
N ASN A 249 25.55 22.09 5.42
CA ASN A 249 24.90 22.88 4.39
C ASN A 249 23.51 23.38 4.78
N ILE A 250 22.74 22.57 5.49
CA ILE A 250 21.39 22.90 5.96
C ILE A 250 21.48 23.87 7.14
N GLY A 251 22.41 23.60 8.07
CA GLY A 251 22.57 24.30 9.35
C GLY A 251 21.67 23.69 10.43
N TYR A 252 22.19 23.69 11.66
CA TYR A 252 21.43 23.16 12.81
C TYR A 252 20.28 24.07 13.24
N PRO A 253 19.19 23.50 13.82
CA PRO A 253 18.95 22.08 14.05
C PRO A 253 18.57 21.34 12.78
N VAL A 254 18.97 20.06 12.68
CA VAL A 254 18.58 19.15 11.59
C VAL A 254 17.82 17.96 12.14
N LEU A 255 16.86 17.47 11.37
CA LEU A 255 16.19 16.21 11.60
C LEU A 255 16.87 15.11 10.79
N ILE A 256 17.33 14.06 11.46
CA ILE A 256 17.87 12.87 10.79
C ILE A 256 16.90 11.72 10.94
N ARG A 257 16.66 11.00 9.84
CA ARG A 257 15.81 9.81 9.83
C ARG A 257 16.30 8.78 8.82
N PRO A 258 16.25 7.48 9.14
CA PRO A 258 16.46 6.43 8.15
C PRO A 258 15.35 6.46 7.09
N SER A 259 15.70 6.21 5.82
CA SER A 259 14.74 6.28 4.70
C SER A 259 13.65 5.21 4.73
N TYR A 260 13.84 4.12 5.48
CA TYR A 260 12.96 2.95 5.44
C TYR A 260 12.43 2.55 6.82
N VAL A 261 12.17 3.52 7.71
CA VAL A 261 11.59 3.24 9.02
C VAL A 261 10.18 3.79 9.14
N LEU A 262 9.33 3.03 9.83
CA LEU A 262 7.98 3.43 10.20
C LEU A 262 7.95 3.81 11.68
N GLY A 263 7.03 4.72 12.05
CA GLY A 263 6.78 5.10 13.43
C GLY A 263 7.94 5.84 14.10
N GLY A 264 8.69 6.64 13.34
CA GLY A 264 9.73 7.53 13.89
C GLY A 264 10.96 6.84 14.49
N ARG A 265 11.12 5.53 14.32
CA ARG A 265 12.26 4.80 14.88
C ARG A 265 13.58 5.29 14.27
N GLY A 266 14.50 5.72 15.16
CA GLY A 266 15.80 6.25 14.75
C GLY A 266 15.73 7.66 14.15
N MET A 267 14.62 8.38 14.33
CA MET A 267 14.53 9.80 14.04
C MET A 267 15.05 10.60 15.23
N GLU A 268 15.92 11.56 14.96
CA GLU A 268 16.44 12.47 15.99
C GLU A 268 16.60 13.89 15.47
N VAL A 269 16.28 14.86 16.33
CA VAL A 269 16.59 16.28 16.09
C VAL A 269 17.93 16.57 16.70
N LEU A 270 18.90 16.94 15.87
CA LEU A 270 20.28 17.21 16.28
C LEU A 270 20.54 18.71 16.23
N THR A 271 21.08 19.25 17.29
CA THR A 271 21.31 20.69 17.46
C THR A 271 22.74 21.13 17.27
N ASP A 272 23.67 20.18 17.20
CA ASP A 272 25.11 20.45 17.01
C ASP A 272 25.87 19.23 16.48
N ASP A 273 27.14 19.48 16.08
CA ASP A 273 28.04 18.44 15.55
C ASP A 273 28.34 17.31 16.53
N LYS A 274 28.28 17.57 17.85
CA LYS A 274 28.57 16.52 18.84
C LYS A 274 27.45 15.51 18.90
N GLN A 275 26.20 15.98 18.82
CA GLN A 275 25.03 15.11 18.76
C GLN A 275 25.05 14.31 17.45
N LEU A 276 25.43 14.96 16.34
CA LEU A 276 25.59 14.27 15.06
C LEU A 276 26.65 13.16 15.15
N GLU A 277 27.79 13.42 15.77
CA GLU A 277 28.82 12.40 15.95
C GLU A 277 28.37 11.25 16.83
N ALA A 278 27.62 11.52 17.90
CA ALA A 278 27.06 10.48 18.77
C ALA A 278 26.07 9.61 18.00
N TYR A 279 25.14 10.24 17.27
CA TYR A 279 24.17 9.54 16.45
C TYR A 279 24.86 8.63 15.41
N MET A 280 25.89 9.13 14.73
CA MET A 280 26.62 8.39 13.69
C MET A 280 27.46 7.21 14.23
N GLN A 281 27.73 7.15 15.53
CA GLN A 281 28.38 5.98 16.15
C GLN A 281 27.43 4.78 16.26
N GLU A 282 26.14 5.04 16.36
CA GLU A 282 25.10 4.00 16.50
C GLU A 282 24.40 3.71 15.16
N ALA A 283 24.36 4.70 14.27
CA ALA A 283 23.68 4.58 12.99
C ALA A 283 24.51 3.86 11.94
N TYR A 284 23.91 2.85 11.31
CA TYR A 284 24.50 2.23 10.13
C TYR A 284 24.00 2.94 8.86
N VAL A 285 24.93 3.58 8.15
CA VAL A 285 24.65 4.30 6.89
C VAL A 285 25.35 3.58 5.73
N ALA A 286 24.58 3.25 4.71
CA ALA A 286 25.10 2.61 3.50
C ALA A 286 24.20 2.98 2.30
N PRO A 287 24.68 2.77 1.05
CA PRO A 287 23.86 3.04 -0.13
C PRO A 287 22.49 2.36 -0.11
N GLU A 288 22.41 1.14 0.45
CA GLU A 288 21.17 0.40 0.62
C GLU A 288 20.34 0.82 1.84
N LYS A 289 20.91 1.66 2.73
CA LYS A 289 20.26 2.20 3.93
C LYS A 289 20.60 3.68 4.10
N PRO A 290 20.14 4.53 3.19
CA PRO A 290 20.43 5.95 3.27
C PRO A 290 19.74 6.63 4.45
N LEU A 291 20.33 7.72 4.92
CA LEU A 291 19.69 8.64 5.87
C LEU A 291 19.15 9.87 5.14
N LEU A 292 18.02 10.34 5.62
CA LEU A 292 17.49 11.65 5.24
C LEU A 292 17.97 12.66 6.28
N VAL A 293 18.49 13.77 5.81
CA VAL A 293 18.92 14.91 6.63
C VAL A 293 18.09 16.11 6.20
N ASP A 294 17.18 16.54 7.05
CA ASP A 294 16.20 17.58 6.75
C ASP A 294 16.37 18.77 7.70
N GLU A 295 16.02 19.95 7.23
CA GLU A 295 15.86 21.15 8.07
C GLU A 295 14.76 20.90 9.10
N TYR A 296 15.07 21.11 10.38
CA TYR A 296 14.07 21.01 11.42
C TYR A 296 13.32 22.33 11.57
N LEU A 297 12.01 22.27 11.39
CA LEU A 297 11.11 23.42 11.54
C LEU A 297 10.56 23.42 12.97
N GLY A 298 11.26 24.10 13.88
CA GLY A 298 10.78 24.28 15.27
C GLY A 298 9.61 25.23 15.34
N ASN A 299 8.70 25.00 16.27
CA ASN A 299 7.50 25.82 16.53
C ASN A 299 6.56 25.98 15.29
N ALA A 300 6.53 24.97 14.43
CA ALA A 300 5.60 24.94 13.32
C ALA A 300 4.23 24.38 13.76
N ILE A 301 3.16 24.92 13.21
CA ILE A 301 1.81 24.34 13.30
C ILE A 301 1.69 23.33 12.16
N GLU A 302 1.29 22.12 12.47
CA GLU A 302 1.04 21.07 11.48
C GLU A 302 -0.40 21.13 10.99
N LEU A 303 -0.57 21.00 9.68
CA LEU A 303 -1.87 20.94 9.03
C LEU A 303 -1.96 19.69 8.19
N ASP A 304 -3.05 18.94 8.35
CA ASP A 304 -3.43 17.87 7.45
C ASP A 304 -4.56 18.33 6.53
N VAL A 305 -4.53 17.88 5.28
CA VAL A 305 -5.58 18.19 4.30
C VAL A 305 -6.07 16.91 3.65
N ASP A 306 -7.35 16.64 3.78
CA ASP A 306 -8.00 15.56 3.06
C ASP A 306 -8.72 16.07 1.81
N ALA A 307 -8.39 15.49 0.67
CA ALA A 307 -8.99 15.84 -0.60
C ALA A 307 -9.27 14.62 -1.47
N VAL A 308 -10.26 14.73 -2.34
CA VAL A 308 -10.60 13.73 -3.35
C VAL A 308 -10.62 14.39 -4.73
N CYS A 309 -10.07 13.71 -5.72
CA CYS A 309 -10.04 14.19 -7.10
C CYS A 309 -10.64 13.14 -8.04
N ASP A 310 -11.47 13.59 -8.99
CA ASP A 310 -12.04 12.75 -10.05
C ASP A 310 -11.26 12.82 -11.37
N GLY A 311 -10.10 13.50 -11.36
CA GLY A 311 -9.27 13.76 -12.54
C GLY A 311 -9.53 15.11 -13.20
N GLN A 312 -10.53 15.88 -12.77
CA GLN A 312 -10.85 17.23 -13.25
C GLN A 312 -11.03 18.20 -12.08
N ASP A 313 -11.87 17.83 -11.12
CA ASP A 313 -12.19 18.66 -9.98
C ASP A 313 -11.59 18.08 -8.69
N VAL A 314 -11.14 18.97 -7.81
CA VAL A 314 -10.61 18.60 -6.47
C VAL A 314 -11.59 19.10 -5.41
N LEU A 315 -12.13 18.15 -4.66
CA LEU A 315 -12.94 18.43 -3.47
C LEU A 315 -12.05 18.34 -2.23
N ILE A 316 -11.81 19.47 -1.57
CA ILE A 316 -11.15 19.50 -0.27
C ILE A 316 -12.21 19.22 0.79
N GLY A 317 -12.03 18.11 1.50
CA GLY A 317 -12.96 17.68 2.55
C GLY A 317 -12.77 18.46 3.84
N ALA A 318 -11.50 18.62 4.26
CA ALA A 318 -11.14 19.37 5.45
C ALA A 318 -9.69 19.85 5.40
N VAL A 319 -9.41 20.94 6.09
CA VAL A 319 -8.09 21.36 6.55
C VAL A 319 -8.10 21.24 8.08
N MET A 320 -7.26 20.39 8.63
CA MET A 320 -7.18 20.07 10.04
C MET A 320 -5.93 20.70 10.65
N GLU A 321 -6.09 21.43 11.75
CA GLU A 321 -4.99 22.01 12.51
C GLU A 321 -4.69 21.11 13.70
N HIS A 322 -3.40 20.71 13.87
CA HIS A 322 -2.96 19.91 15.00
C HIS A 322 -2.73 20.79 16.25
N LEU A 323 -3.15 20.27 17.40
CA LEU A 323 -2.88 20.90 18.69
C LEU A 323 -1.45 20.60 19.16
N GLU A 324 -0.98 19.39 18.89
CA GLU A 324 0.35 18.94 19.25
C GLU A 324 1.41 19.59 18.35
N GLU A 325 2.65 19.60 18.83
CA GLU A 325 3.79 20.11 18.06
C GLU A 325 4.02 19.31 16.78
N ALA A 326 4.48 19.98 15.73
CA ALA A 326 4.79 19.35 14.44
C ALA A 326 5.79 18.20 14.59
N GLY A 327 5.50 17.09 13.89
CA GLY A 327 6.27 15.85 13.97
C GLY A 327 5.65 14.76 14.85
N ILE A 328 4.56 15.04 15.53
CA ILE A 328 3.73 14.01 16.18
C ILE A 328 2.78 13.43 15.12
N HIS A 329 2.73 12.09 15.06
CA HIS A 329 1.89 11.40 14.08
C HIS A 329 0.43 11.88 14.17
N SER A 330 -0.19 12.14 13.02
CA SER A 330 -1.56 12.70 12.95
C SER A 330 -2.59 11.81 13.64
N GLY A 331 -2.44 10.49 13.60
CA GLY A 331 -3.30 9.54 14.32
C GLY A 331 -3.22 9.64 15.84
N ASP A 332 -2.17 10.26 16.39
CA ASP A 332 -1.97 10.49 17.83
C ASP A 332 -2.21 11.95 18.22
N SER A 333 -2.54 12.82 17.27
CA SER A 333 -2.74 14.25 17.48
C SER A 333 -4.21 14.62 17.60
N THR A 334 -4.49 15.62 18.42
CA THR A 334 -5.80 16.26 18.50
C THR A 334 -5.92 17.26 17.35
N CYS A 335 -6.95 17.14 16.53
CA CYS A 335 -7.15 18.01 15.37
C CYS A 335 -8.36 18.92 15.55
N PHE A 336 -8.23 20.17 15.11
CA PHE A 336 -9.33 21.15 15.02
C PHE A 336 -9.85 21.27 13.59
N ILE A 337 -11.17 21.17 13.44
CA ILE A 337 -11.92 21.47 12.23
C ILE A 337 -13.10 22.38 12.63
N PRO A 338 -13.19 23.61 12.12
CA PRO A 338 -12.20 24.34 11.30
C PRO A 338 -10.95 24.74 12.09
N THR A 339 -9.88 25.10 11.39
CA THR A 339 -8.64 25.61 11.97
C THR A 339 -8.89 26.85 12.85
N GLN A 340 -8.10 27.01 13.91
CA GLN A 340 -8.30 28.05 14.93
C GLN A 340 -7.22 29.15 14.89
N ASN A 341 -5.98 28.78 14.60
CA ASN A 341 -4.82 29.67 14.69
C ASN A 341 -4.16 29.95 13.34
N VAL A 342 -4.73 29.47 12.25
CA VAL A 342 -4.22 29.63 10.89
C VAL A 342 -4.90 30.81 10.21
N SER A 343 -4.13 31.71 9.61
CA SER A 343 -4.70 32.86 8.91
C SER A 343 -5.38 32.44 7.59
N PRO A 344 -6.41 33.22 7.14
CA PRO A 344 -7.08 32.91 5.88
C PRO A 344 -6.12 32.83 4.69
N GLU A 345 -5.10 33.70 4.64
CA GLU A 345 -4.13 33.70 3.54
C GLU A 345 -3.31 32.43 3.47
N ILE A 346 -3.00 31.82 4.64
CA ILE A 346 -2.31 30.52 4.69
C ILE A 346 -3.26 29.41 4.25
N LEU A 347 -4.53 29.47 4.68
CA LEU A 347 -5.54 28.49 4.25
C LEU A 347 -5.73 28.50 2.73
N ASP A 348 -5.89 29.71 2.14
CA ASP A 348 -5.98 29.87 0.70
C ASP A 348 -4.76 29.26 -0.02
N GLN A 349 -3.55 29.46 0.52
CA GLN A 349 -2.33 28.89 -0.04
C GLN A 349 -2.29 27.35 0.10
N VAL A 350 -2.71 26.83 1.24
CA VAL A 350 -2.77 25.37 1.48
C VAL A 350 -3.77 24.72 0.51
N GLU A 351 -4.95 25.32 0.33
CA GLU A 351 -5.94 24.83 -0.63
C GLU A 351 -5.43 24.90 -2.08
N GLU A 352 -4.75 25.98 -2.45
CA GLU A 352 -4.13 26.11 -3.78
C GLU A 352 -3.10 24.99 -4.00
N TRP A 353 -2.21 24.74 -3.03
CA TRP A 353 -1.21 23.68 -3.13
C TRP A 353 -1.83 22.29 -3.20
N THR A 354 -2.88 22.05 -2.41
CA THR A 354 -3.64 20.79 -2.47
C THR A 354 -4.22 20.52 -3.86
N ARG A 355 -4.71 21.58 -4.54
CA ARG A 355 -5.23 21.46 -5.92
C ARG A 355 -4.14 21.23 -6.96
N ILE A 356 -2.91 21.65 -6.69
CA ILE A 356 -1.75 21.44 -7.56
C ILE A 356 -1.24 19.99 -7.43
N ILE A 357 -1.21 19.48 -6.20
CA ILE A 357 -0.78 18.10 -5.90
C ILE A 357 -1.82 17.10 -6.38
#